data_29bc82106ab7618222bf2dd012d9615b
#
_entry.id   29bc82106ab7618222bf2dd012d9615b
#
_cell.length_a   1.000
_cell.length_b   1.000
_cell.length_c   1.000
_cell.angle_alpha   90.00
_cell.angle_beta   90.00
_cell.angle_gamma   90.00
#
_symmetry.space_group_name_H-M   'P 1'
#
loop_
_entity.id
_entity.type
_entity.pdbx_description
1 polymer ?
#
loop_
_entity_poly.entity_id
_entity_poly.type
_entity_poly.pdbx_seq_one_letter_code
_entity_poly.pdbx_strand_id
1 'polypeptide(L)'
;MSIRDERKQQSRQALLDAALHLSTSGRSFSSISLREVAREVGLVPTAFYRHFQDMDTLGQELVDQVSLHLKSLIHQLGQSYLQHGGSAKTRTSIELFVQAVNHSPQQWQFMIAERWGGSETVRIAIAREIEFLIEDLAIDLCKLETFKHIKESKDLQVLSTILINMSFTWAMTWINLPKQFP
;
A
#
# COMPACT_ATOMS: atom_id res chain seq x y z
N MET A 1 16.82 -0.04 -24.13
CA MET A 1 17.32 0.41 -22.81
C MET A 1 18.77 -0.04 -22.69
N SER A 2 19.68 0.80 -22.20
CA SER A 2 21.11 0.42 -22.08
C SER A 2 21.30 -0.46 -20.84
N ILE A 3 22.27 -1.40 -20.86
CA ILE A 3 22.68 -2.22 -19.69
C ILE A 3 22.99 -1.34 -18.47
N ARG A 4 23.50 -0.12 -18.71
CA ARG A 4 23.78 0.84 -17.66
C ARG A 4 22.49 1.39 -17.02
N ASP A 5 21.46 1.63 -17.82
CA ASP A 5 20.17 2.13 -17.35
C ASP A 5 19.44 1.05 -16.54
N GLU A 6 19.52 -0.20 -16.98
CA GLU A 6 18.96 -1.35 -16.26
C GLU A 6 19.60 -1.54 -14.90
N ARG A 7 20.94 -1.48 -14.80
CA ARG A 7 21.66 -1.55 -13.51
C ARG A 7 21.31 -0.38 -12.59
N LYS A 8 21.14 0.82 -13.15
CA LYS A 8 20.71 2.00 -12.38
C LYS A 8 19.31 1.78 -11.81
N GLN A 9 18.38 1.28 -12.61
CA GLN A 9 17.01 1.01 -12.17
C GLN A 9 16.98 -0.11 -11.12
N GLN A 10 17.74 -1.19 -11.31
CA GLN A 10 17.86 -2.26 -10.32
C GLN A 10 18.38 -1.76 -8.97
N SER A 11 19.43 -0.92 -8.98
CA SER A 11 19.97 -0.35 -7.74
C SER A 11 18.97 0.59 -7.05
N ARG A 12 18.18 1.36 -7.83
CA ARG A 12 17.13 2.22 -7.30
C ARG A 12 16.03 1.41 -6.63
N GLN A 13 15.56 0.34 -7.31
CA GLN A 13 14.56 -0.55 -6.76
C GLN A 13 15.04 -1.25 -5.49
N ALA A 14 16.27 -1.74 -5.48
CA ALA A 14 16.85 -2.38 -4.29
C ALA A 14 16.86 -1.45 -3.06
N LEU A 15 17.11 -0.13 -3.25
CA LEU A 15 17.02 0.85 -2.16
C LEU A 15 15.58 1.02 -1.63
N LEU A 16 14.58 1.02 -2.52
CA LEU A 16 13.16 1.08 -2.11
C LEU A 16 12.76 -0.19 -1.35
N ASP A 17 13.15 -1.36 -1.84
CA ASP A 17 12.86 -2.65 -1.20
C ASP A 17 13.52 -2.74 0.18
N ALA A 18 14.77 -2.28 0.31
CA ALA A 18 15.47 -2.22 1.58
C ALA A 18 14.79 -1.27 2.59
N ALA A 19 14.34 -0.10 2.13
CA ALA A 19 13.61 0.84 2.98
C ALA A 19 12.27 0.25 3.46
N LEU A 20 11.53 -0.42 2.57
CA LEU A 20 10.31 -1.14 2.93
C LEU A 20 10.58 -2.24 3.96
N HIS A 21 11.59 -3.08 3.71
CA HIS A 21 11.98 -4.15 4.62
C HIS A 21 12.35 -3.61 6.01
N LEU A 22 13.22 -2.62 6.09
CA LEU A 22 13.66 -2.03 7.35
C LEU A 22 12.50 -1.38 8.12
N SER A 23 11.59 -0.67 7.43
CA SER A 23 10.45 0.00 8.07
C SER A 23 9.33 -0.93 8.49
N THR A 24 9.35 -2.20 8.05
CA THR A 24 8.40 -3.23 8.47
C THR A 24 9.00 -4.29 9.40
N SER A 25 10.27 -4.12 9.79
CA SER A 25 10.99 -5.00 10.72
C SER A 25 10.96 -4.50 12.18
N GLY A 26 9.84 -3.91 12.61
CA GLY A 26 9.64 -3.40 13.98
C GLY A 26 10.22 -2.01 14.23
N ARG A 27 10.56 -1.26 13.18
CA ARG A 27 11.06 0.12 13.24
C ARG A 27 10.19 1.02 12.38
N SER A 28 10.09 2.31 12.73
CA SER A 28 9.43 3.28 11.86
C SER A 28 10.39 3.81 10.78
N PHE A 29 9.85 4.23 9.63
CA PHE A 29 10.62 4.82 8.55
C PHE A 29 11.48 6.01 9.02
N SER A 30 10.94 6.86 9.92
CA SER A 30 11.65 8.01 10.47
C SER A 30 12.89 7.66 11.33
N SER A 31 12.99 6.41 11.79
CA SER A 31 14.14 5.93 12.58
C SER A 31 15.24 5.30 11.72
N ILE A 32 15.02 5.20 10.40
CA ILE A 32 15.95 4.57 9.47
C ILE A 32 16.81 5.64 8.82
N SER A 33 18.11 5.41 8.76
CA SER A 33 19.05 6.31 8.11
C SER A 33 19.39 5.86 6.68
N LEU A 34 19.71 6.81 5.83
CA LEU A 34 20.24 6.59 4.49
C LEU A 34 21.43 5.59 4.48
N ARG A 35 22.28 5.64 5.52
CA ARG A 35 23.44 4.74 5.63
C ARG A 35 23.02 3.28 5.86
N GLU A 36 21.96 3.07 6.61
CA GLU A 36 21.40 1.73 6.84
C GLU A 36 20.78 1.18 5.57
N VAL A 37 19.97 1.98 4.87
CA VAL A 37 19.37 1.57 3.58
C VAL A 37 20.45 1.22 2.54
N ALA A 38 21.49 2.06 2.40
CA ALA A 38 22.58 1.78 1.47
C ALA A 38 23.34 0.50 1.84
N ARG A 39 23.60 0.28 3.14
CA ARG A 39 24.31 -0.91 3.65
C ARG A 39 23.50 -2.17 3.40
N GLU A 40 22.20 -2.13 3.57
CA GLU A 40 21.29 -3.27 3.36
C GLU A 40 21.43 -3.86 1.95
N VAL A 41 21.68 -3.01 0.96
CA VAL A 41 21.86 -3.41 -0.44
C VAL A 41 23.33 -3.48 -0.89
N GLY A 42 24.26 -3.44 0.04
CA GLY A 42 25.69 -3.52 -0.25
C GLY A 42 26.28 -2.30 -0.95
N LEU A 43 25.61 -1.15 -0.89
CA LEU A 43 26.07 0.10 -1.48
C LEU A 43 26.79 0.99 -0.45
N VAL A 44 27.78 1.75 -0.93
CA VAL A 44 28.36 2.84 -0.12
C VAL A 44 27.35 4.00 -0.02
N PRO A 45 27.31 4.74 1.09
CA PRO A 45 26.34 5.82 1.28
C PRO A 45 26.34 6.88 0.18
N THR A 46 27.50 7.16 -0.43
CA THR A 46 27.62 8.10 -1.56
C THR A 46 26.91 7.62 -2.82
N ALA A 47 26.71 6.32 -2.99
CA ALA A 47 25.98 5.75 -4.13
C ALA A 47 24.47 6.00 -4.03
N PHE A 48 23.92 6.16 -2.82
CA PHE A 48 22.52 6.51 -2.58
C PHE A 48 22.16 7.80 -3.30
N TYR A 49 23.00 8.84 -3.21
CA TYR A 49 22.73 10.14 -3.82
C TYR A 49 22.69 10.16 -5.35
N ARG A 50 23.05 9.05 -6.00
CA ARG A 50 22.85 8.87 -7.45
C ARG A 50 21.39 8.53 -7.79
N HIS A 51 20.59 8.13 -6.80
CA HIS A 51 19.23 7.64 -6.94
C HIS A 51 18.21 8.55 -6.25
N PHE A 52 18.51 9.00 -5.05
CA PHE A 52 17.63 9.83 -4.21
C PHE A 52 18.40 10.99 -3.60
N GLN A 53 17.76 12.13 -3.49
CA GLN A 53 18.35 13.31 -2.89
C GLN A 53 18.51 13.16 -1.37
N ASP A 54 17.51 12.58 -0.74
CA ASP A 54 17.41 12.35 0.70
C ASP A 54 16.45 11.21 1.03
N MET A 55 16.23 10.95 2.32
CA MET A 55 15.29 9.93 2.78
C MET A 55 13.82 10.30 2.51
N ASP A 56 13.49 11.58 2.50
CA ASP A 56 12.14 12.05 2.20
C ASP A 56 11.74 11.76 0.75
N THR A 57 12.65 12.03 -0.21
CA THR A 57 12.44 11.68 -1.62
C THR A 57 12.28 10.17 -1.82
N LEU A 58 13.08 9.36 -1.12
CA LEU A 58 12.95 7.91 -1.14
C LEU A 58 11.61 7.48 -0.54
N GLY A 59 11.21 8.07 0.58
CA GLY A 59 9.95 7.78 1.26
C GLY A 59 8.72 8.09 0.42
N GLN A 60 8.70 9.23 -0.27
CA GLN A 60 7.63 9.61 -1.19
C GLN A 60 7.49 8.58 -2.33
N GLU A 61 8.59 8.22 -2.98
CA GLU A 61 8.56 7.24 -4.06
C GLU A 61 8.18 5.85 -3.56
N LEU A 62 8.59 5.47 -2.36
CA LEU A 62 8.15 4.22 -1.73
C LEU A 62 6.63 4.22 -1.50
N VAL A 63 6.06 5.32 -1.01
CA VAL A 63 4.60 5.46 -0.86
C VAL A 63 3.91 5.33 -2.21
N ASP A 64 4.37 6.03 -3.24
CA ASP A 64 3.79 5.98 -4.59
C ASP A 64 3.81 4.53 -5.14
N GLN A 65 4.92 3.83 -5.00
CA GLN A 65 5.06 2.43 -5.45
C GLN A 65 4.13 1.48 -4.68
N VAL A 66 4.10 1.58 -3.36
CA VAL A 66 3.25 0.74 -2.51
C VAL A 66 1.77 1.02 -2.79
N SER A 67 1.40 2.29 -2.93
CA SER A 67 0.03 2.70 -3.23
C SER A 67 -0.45 2.17 -4.58
N LEU A 68 0.39 2.25 -5.60
CA LEU A 68 0.07 1.71 -6.92
C LEU A 68 -0.17 0.20 -6.87
N HIS A 69 0.64 -0.53 -6.10
CA HIS A 69 0.46 -1.96 -5.88
C HIS A 69 -0.87 -2.27 -5.18
N LEU A 70 -1.18 -1.57 -4.07
CA LEU A 70 -2.43 -1.77 -3.33
C LEU A 70 -3.66 -1.36 -4.15
N LYS A 71 -3.59 -0.30 -4.94
CA LYS A 71 -4.65 0.09 -5.89
C LYS A 71 -4.96 -1.04 -6.87
N SER A 72 -3.94 -1.67 -7.44
CA SER A 72 -4.10 -2.81 -8.34
C SER A 72 -4.82 -3.98 -7.65
N LEU A 73 -4.45 -4.31 -6.41
CA LEU A 73 -5.11 -5.36 -5.63
C LEU A 73 -6.57 -5.03 -5.34
N ILE A 74 -6.87 -3.82 -4.89
CA ILE A 74 -8.25 -3.37 -4.61
C ILE A 74 -9.10 -3.40 -5.86
N HIS A 75 -8.57 -2.97 -7.00
CA HIS A 75 -9.27 -3.04 -8.28
C HIS A 75 -9.59 -4.49 -8.69
N GLN A 76 -8.64 -5.41 -8.53
CA GLN A 76 -8.87 -6.85 -8.80
C GLN A 76 -9.95 -7.44 -7.90
N LEU A 77 -10.00 -7.05 -6.62
CA LEU A 77 -11.05 -7.44 -5.67
C LEU A 77 -12.41 -6.93 -6.14
N GLY A 78 -12.51 -5.68 -6.58
CA GLY A 78 -13.72 -5.08 -7.11
C GLY A 78 -14.22 -5.81 -8.37
N GLN A 79 -13.34 -6.12 -9.30
CA GLN A 79 -13.68 -6.88 -10.51
C GLN A 79 -14.19 -8.30 -10.18
N SER A 80 -13.54 -8.98 -9.26
CA SER A 80 -14.00 -10.31 -8.81
C SER A 80 -15.37 -10.25 -8.14
N TYR A 81 -15.63 -9.22 -7.32
CA TYR A 81 -16.96 -9.00 -6.71
C TYR A 81 -18.05 -8.84 -7.77
N LEU A 82 -17.78 -8.18 -8.88
CA LEU A 82 -18.73 -7.98 -9.98
C LEU A 82 -19.08 -9.28 -10.72
N GLN A 83 -18.12 -10.19 -10.85
CA GLN A 83 -18.27 -11.44 -11.63
C GLN A 83 -19.06 -12.52 -10.90
N HIS A 84 -19.15 -12.49 -9.58
CA HIS A 84 -19.82 -13.51 -8.79
C HIS A 84 -21.25 -13.11 -8.42
N GLY A 85 -22.17 -14.10 -8.28
CA GLY A 85 -23.59 -13.90 -7.93
C GLY A 85 -23.92 -14.32 -6.49
N GLY A 86 -24.92 -13.68 -5.87
CA GLY A 86 -25.54 -14.13 -4.63
C GLY A 86 -24.67 -14.12 -3.38
N SER A 87 -24.94 -15.00 -2.41
CA SER A 87 -24.22 -15.11 -1.13
C SER A 87 -22.75 -15.55 -1.27
N ALA A 88 -22.37 -16.15 -2.38
CA ALA A 88 -20.97 -16.49 -2.68
C ALA A 88 -20.07 -15.25 -2.80
N LYS A 89 -20.62 -14.09 -3.18
CA LYS A 89 -19.86 -12.84 -3.35
C LYS A 89 -19.06 -12.45 -2.11
N THR A 90 -19.71 -12.40 -0.96
CA THR A 90 -19.07 -11.93 0.28
C THR A 90 -17.95 -12.87 0.71
N ARG A 91 -18.18 -14.18 0.67
CA ARG A 91 -17.15 -15.15 1.03
C ARG A 91 -15.94 -15.06 0.12
N THR A 92 -16.16 -15.09 -1.19
CA THR A 92 -15.07 -14.98 -2.19
C THR A 92 -14.30 -13.69 -2.04
N SER A 93 -14.98 -12.55 -1.80
CA SER A 93 -14.31 -11.27 -1.59
C SER A 93 -13.42 -11.26 -0.34
N ILE A 94 -13.87 -11.88 0.77
CA ILE A 94 -13.06 -12.01 1.99
C ILE A 94 -11.84 -12.90 1.73
N GLU A 95 -12.03 -14.06 1.07
CA GLU A 95 -10.95 -14.99 0.74
C GLU A 95 -9.89 -14.31 -0.15
N LEU A 96 -10.31 -13.56 -1.17
CA LEU A 96 -9.43 -12.81 -2.05
C LEU A 96 -8.71 -11.67 -1.30
N PHE A 97 -9.39 -10.96 -0.41
CA PHE A 97 -8.78 -9.94 0.42
C PHE A 97 -7.67 -10.52 1.31
N VAL A 98 -7.95 -11.64 1.99
CA VAL A 98 -6.97 -12.35 2.81
C VAL A 98 -5.78 -12.82 1.96
N GLN A 99 -6.02 -13.34 0.76
CA GLN A 99 -4.95 -13.71 -0.17
C GLN A 99 -4.11 -12.50 -0.58
N ALA A 100 -4.74 -11.35 -0.86
CA ALA A 100 -4.04 -10.11 -1.21
C ALA A 100 -3.16 -9.61 -0.05
N VAL A 101 -3.65 -9.67 1.19
CA VAL A 101 -2.87 -9.32 2.38
C VAL A 101 -1.69 -10.28 2.58
N ASN A 102 -1.91 -11.58 2.43
CA ASN A 102 -0.85 -12.60 2.56
C ASN A 102 0.22 -12.50 1.46
N HIS A 103 -0.17 -12.06 0.27
CA HIS A 103 0.77 -11.90 -0.84
C HIS A 103 1.70 -10.69 -0.67
N SER A 104 1.24 -9.65 0.01
CA SER A 104 1.96 -8.38 0.12
C SER A 104 1.93 -7.79 1.54
N PRO A 105 2.28 -8.56 2.59
CA PRO A 105 2.08 -8.13 3.98
C PRO A 105 2.89 -6.89 4.35
N GLN A 106 4.10 -6.72 3.81
CA GLN A 106 4.95 -5.57 4.09
C GLN A 106 4.36 -4.27 3.55
N GLN A 107 3.76 -4.30 2.37
CA GLN A 107 3.11 -3.14 1.77
C GLN A 107 1.92 -2.66 2.61
N TRP A 108 1.07 -3.58 3.06
CA TRP A 108 -0.01 -3.27 3.97
C TRP A 108 0.51 -2.73 5.30
N GLN A 109 1.49 -3.40 5.90
CA GLN A 109 2.08 -2.98 7.17
C GLN A 109 2.70 -1.58 7.07
N PHE A 110 3.44 -1.29 6.01
CA PHE A 110 4.04 0.02 5.78
C PHE A 110 2.98 1.13 5.71
N MET A 111 1.98 0.98 4.85
CA MET A 111 0.91 1.99 4.70
C MET A 111 0.14 2.23 6.00
N ILE A 112 -0.14 1.18 6.76
CA ILE A 112 -0.91 1.27 8.00
C ILE A 112 -0.07 1.90 9.12
N ALA A 113 1.17 1.45 9.31
CA ALA A 113 2.03 1.90 10.40
C ALA A 113 2.53 3.33 10.16
N GLU A 114 3.00 3.65 8.95
CA GLU A 114 3.58 4.95 8.64
C GLU A 114 2.52 6.05 8.40
N ARG A 115 1.25 5.70 8.25
CA ARG A 115 0.15 6.67 8.28
C ARG A 115 0.16 7.55 9.54
N TRP A 116 0.68 7.01 10.63
CA TRP A 116 0.82 7.67 11.93
C TRP A 116 2.30 7.73 12.37
N GLY A 117 3.22 7.44 11.45
CA GLY A 117 4.66 7.39 11.70
C GLY A 117 5.31 8.76 11.93
N GLY A 118 6.62 8.74 12.23
CA GLY A 118 7.36 9.95 12.59
C GLY A 118 7.72 10.86 11.40
N SER A 119 7.76 10.38 10.15
CA SER A 119 8.06 11.19 8.98
C SER A 119 6.82 11.96 8.51
N GLU A 120 6.87 13.29 8.55
CA GLU A 120 5.80 14.15 8.06
C GLU A 120 5.58 13.99 6.56
N THR A 121 6.65 13.93 5.79
CA THR A 121 6.62 13.76 4.34
C THR A 121 5.92 12.46 3.94
N VAL A 122 6.23 11.35 4.61
CA VAL A 122 5.60 10.06 4.38
C VAL A 122 4.13 10.08 4.79
N ARG A 123 3.79 10.66 5.95
CA ARG A 123 2.38 10.78 6.38
C ARG A 123 1.53 11.55 5.39
N ILE A 124 2.01 12.69 4.89
CA ILE A 124 1.29 13.51 3.89
C ILE A 124 1.11 12.73 2.59
N ALA A 125 2.16 12.05 2.12
CA ALA A 125 2.07 11.22 0.92
C ALA A 125 1.03 10.09 1.09
N ILE A 126 1.06 9.37 2.21
CA ILE A 126 0.08 8.30 2.51
C ILE A 126 -1.35 8.85 2.59
N ALA A 127 -1.55 10.00 3.26
CA ALA A 127 -2.87 10.61 3.38
C ALA A 127 -3.46 10.93 1.99
N ARG A 128 -2.66 11.53 1.10
CA ARG A 128 -3.02 11.81 -0.28
C ARG A 128 -3.43 10.54 -1.04
N GLU A 129 -2.63 9.49 -0.92
CA GLU A 129 -2.92 8.23 -1.62
C GLU A 129 -4.19 7.53 -1.10
N ILE A 130 -4.46 7.63 0.21
CA ILE A 130 -5.71 7.12 0.79
C ILE A 130 -6.92 7.89 0.28
N GLU A 131 -6.83 9.22 0.14
CA GLU A 131 -7.89 10.03 -0.47
C GLU A 131 -8.19 9.59 -1.89
N PHE A 132 -7.17 9.37 -2.73
CA PHE A 132 -7.36 8.83 -4.06
C PHE A 132 -7.99 7.44 -4.06
N LEU A 133 -7.61 6.55 -3.15
CA LEU A 133 -8.25 5.23 -3.01
C LEU A 133 -9.73 5.34 -2.65
N ILE A 134 -10.10 6.29 -1.79
CA ILE A 134 -11.50 6.55 -1.40
C ILE A 134 -12.30 7.07 -2.58
N GLU A 135 -11.76 8.01 -3.35
CA GLU A 135 -12.39 8.58 -4.53
C GLU A 135 -12.60 7.52 -5.62
N ASP A 136 -11.56 6.75 -5.95
CA ASP A 136 -11.62 5.66 -6.94
C ASP A 136 -12.68 4.63 -6.54
N LEU A 137 -12.72 4.23 -5.26
CA LEU A 137 -13.73 3.30 -4.77
C LEU A 137 -15.14 3.88 -4.85
N ALA A 138 -15.34 5.15 -4.53
CA ALA A 138 -16.64 5.81 -4.62
C ALA A 138 -17.15 5.82 -6.08
N ILE A 139 -16.27 6.09 -7.05
CA ILE A 139 -16.57 6.03 -8.48
C ILE A 139 -16.96 4.61 -8.90
N ASP A 140 -16.26 3.60 -8.42
CA ASP A 140 -16.55 2.20 -8.75
C ASP A 140 -17.86 1.73 -8.09
N LEU A 141 -18.14 2.10 -6.84
CA LEU A 141 -19.41 1.81 -6.18
C LEU A 141 -20.61 2.44 -6.92
N CYS A 142 -20.46 3.64 -7.44
CA CYS A 142 -21.50 4.33 -8.23
C CYS A 142 -21.95 3.51 -9.47
N LYS A 143 -21.06 2.70 -10.03
CA LYS A 143 -21.36 1.86 -11.21
C LYS A 143 -22.16 0.61 -10.85
N LEU A 144 -22.24 0.23 -9.57
CA LEU A 144 -22.92 -0.98 -9.12
C LEU A 144 -24.45 -0.79 -9.05
N GLU A 145 -25.20 -1.74 -9.60
CA GLU A 145 -26.67 -1.75 -9.54
C GLU A 145 -27.19 -1.63 -8.10
N THR A 146 -26.51 -2.27 -7.15
CA THR A 146 -26.87 -2.27 -5.73
C THR A 146 -26.90 -0.86 -5.13
N PHE A 147 -26.08 0.07 -5.66
CA PHE A 147 -25.94 1.43 -5.13
C PHE A 147 -26.60 2.49 -6.01
N LYS A 148 -27.26 2.13 -7.11
CA LYS A 148 -27.97 3.09 -8.01
C LYS A 148 -29.05 3.92 -7.33
N HIS A 149 -29.54 3.46 -6.18
CA HIS A 149 -30.51 4.22 -5.38
C HIS A 149 -29.88 5.37 -4.57
N ILE A 150 -28.54 5.35 -4.38
CA ILE A 150 -27.81 6.40 -3.69
C ILE A 150 -27.56 7.54 -4.68
N LYS A 151 -28.28 8.64 -4.50
CA LYS A 151 -28.23 9.80 -5.42
C LYS A 151 -27.12 10.79 -5.07
N GLU A 152 -26.70 10.84 -3.82
CA GLU A 152 -25.68 11.78 -3.36
C GLU A 152 -24.29 11.17 -3.40
N SER A 153 -23.40 11.80 -4.16
CA SER A 153 -21.97 11.40 -4.24
C SER A 153 -21.29 11.35 -2.87
N LYS A 154 -21.73 12.23 -1.93
CA LYS A 154 -21.21 12.27 -0.56
C LYS A 154 -21.44 10.99 0.22
N ASP A 155 -22.58 10.33 0.04
CA ASP A 155 -22.91 9.09 0.76
C ASP A 155 -22.00 7.94 0.30
N LEU A 156 -21.69 7.87 -1.00
CA LEU A 156 -20.75 6.90 -1.54
C LEU A 156 -19.32 7.19 -1.06
N GLN A 157 -18.95 8.45 -0.93
CA GLN A 157 -17.64 8.83 -0.39
C GLN A 157 -17.50 8.44 1.08
N VAL A 158 -18.54 8.64 1.90
CA VAL A 158 -18.58 8.19 3.30
C VAL A 158 -18.46 6.66 3.38
N LEU A 159 -19.23 5.94 2.57
CA LEU A 159 -19.15 4.47 2.51
C LEU A 159 -17.75 4.00 2.11
N SER A 160 -17.17 4.61 1.08
CA SER A 160 -15.81 4.28 0.63
C SER A 160 -14.77 4.56 1.71
N THR A 161 -14.90 5.66 2.44
CA THR A 161 -14.05 5.99 3.60
C THR A 161 -14.11 4.90 4.66
N ILE A 162 -15.32 4.44 4.99
CA ILE A 162 -15.52 3.36 5.97
C ILE A 162 -14.85 2.06 5.47
N LEU A 163 -15.11 1.67 4.23
CA LEU A 163 -14.59 0.42 3.65
C LEU A 163 -13.05 0.42 3.58
N ILE A 164 -12.43 1.51 3.14
CA ILE A 164 -10.96 1.61 3.08
C ILE A 164 -10.35 1.54 4.48
N ASN A 165 -10.89 2.28 5.46
CA ASN A 165 -10.36 2.24 6.83
C ASN A 165 -10.57 0.88 7.50
N MET A 166 -11.70 0.22 7.27
CA MET A 166 -11.94 -1.15 7.75
C MET A 166 -10.98 -2.14 7.12
N SER A 167 -10.70 -2.03 5.81
CA SER A 167 -9.76 -2.88 5.11
C SER A 167 -8.35 -2.79 5.72
N PHE A 168 -7.88 -1.59 6.03
CA PHE A 168 -6.60 -1.40 6.71
C PHE A 168 -6.58 -2.01 8.12
N THR A 169 -7.65 -1.82 8.88
CA THR A 169 -7.78 -2.40 10.22
C THR A 169 -7.77 -3.94 10.16
N TRP A 170 -8.51 -4.53 9.22
CA TRP A 170 -8.56 -5.98 9.04
C TRP A 170 -7.24 -6.55 8.54
N ALA A 171 -6.57 -5.88 7.60
CA ALA A 171 -5.25 -6.28 7.12
C ALA A 171 -4.24 -6.34 8.28
N MET A 172 -4.20 -5.29 9.13
CA MET A 172 -3.31 -5.26 10.28
C MET A 172 -3.65 -6.33 11.32
N THR A 173 -4.94 -6.52 11.60
CA THR A 173 -5.40 -7.59 12.48
C THR A 173 -4.98 -8.96 11.95
N TRP A 174 -5.18 -9.21 10.65
CA TRP A 174 -4.83 -10.46 10.01
C TRP A 174 -3.32 -10.74 10.03
N ILE A 175 -2.49 -9.74 9.74
CA ILE A 175 -1.03 -9.86 9.75
C ILE A 175 -0.51 -10.21 11.14
N ASN A 176 -1.16 -9.68 12.20
CA ASN A 176 -0.76 -9.87 13.59
C ASN A 176 -1.46 -11.05 14.28
N LEU A 177 -2.40 -11.73 13.61
CA LEU A 177 -3.00 -12.92 14.19
C LEU A 177 -1.92 -13.98 14.46
N PRO A 178 -1.91 -14.60 15.65
CA PRO A 178 -1.02 -15.73 15.92
C PRO A 178 -1.27 -16.81 14.86
N LYS A 179 -0.22 -17.27 14.20
CA LYS A 179 -0.27 -18.34 13.19
C LYS A 179 -0.70 -19.72 13.75
N GLN A 180 -1.34 -19.73 14.92
CA GLN A 180 -1.74 -20.92 15.68
C GLN A 180 -3.24 -21.25 15.60
N PHE A 181 -4.00 -20.53 14.81
CA PHE A 181 -5.37 -20.96 14.53
C PHE A 181 -5.35 -21.86 13.27
N PRO A 182 -5.70 -23.15 13.43
CA PRO A 182 -5.76 -24.09 12.31
C PRO A 182 -6.84 -23.73 11.31
#